data_7dbf80e18331a1cb43294bfc05fa0924
#
_entry.id   7dbf80e18331a1cb43294bfc05fa0924
#
_cell.length_a   1.000
_cell.length_b   1.000
_cell.length_c   1.000
_cell.angle_alpha   90.00
_cell.angle_beta   90.00
_cell.angle_gamma   90.00
#
_symmetry.space_group_name_H-M   'P 1'
#
loop_
_entity.id
_entity.type
_entity.pdbx_description
1 polymer ?
#
loop_
_entity_poly.entity_id
_entity_poly.type
_entity_poly.pdbx_seq_one_letter_code
_entity_poly.pdbx_strand_id
1 'polypeptide(L)'
;ERVIEIELTDIKMDGETVPYELESLKNLFRVRIGDADSTIDGPHTYTIAYKVFGGLSYPQNATPELYFNITGNGWQVPIMHALATIRADGLMRPEHACYKGAVGAGASCAIHEAEDGSITFSTSNLLPSEGMTIAQSLEYEKVTRDVRERIRLGLFLVPFMFGFLVWTAIRI
;
A
#
# COMPACT_ATOMS: atom_id res chain seq x y z
N GLU A 1 -13.44 -4.27 -9.24
CA GLU A 1 -12.47 -3.20 -8.93
C GLU A 1 -12.08 -3.31 -7.45
N ARG A 2 -10.78 -3.31 -7.15
CA ARG A 2 -10.28 -3.39 -5.77
C ARG A 2 -10.26 -1.99 -5.17
N VAL A 3 -10.95 -1.82 -4.05
CA VAL A 3 -10.92 -0.56 -3.28
C VAL A 3 -9.84 -0.68 -2.22
N ILE A 4 -8.84 0.19 -2.28
CA ILE A 4 -7.79 0.29 -1.27
C ILE A 4 -8.11 1.49 -0.37
N GLU A 5 -8.09 1.26 0.93
CA GLU A 5 -8.25 2.30 1.95
C GLU A 5 -6.97 2.40 2.78
N ILE A 6 -6.49 3.60 3.02
CA ILE A 6 -5.29 3.87 3.81
C ILE A 6 -5.68 4.67 5.04
N GLU A 7 -5.29 4.17 6.21
CA GLU A 7 -5.44 4.82 7.51
C GLU A 7 -4.05 5.21 8.01
N LEU A 8 -3.72 6.50 7.98
CA LEU A 8 -2.50 7.03 8.58
C LEU A 8 -2.58 6.93 10.10
N THR A 9 -1.52 6.43 10.72
CA THR A 9 -1.45 6.27 12.18
C THR A 9 -0.41 7.17 12.82
N ASP A 10 0.71 7.45 12.14
CA ASP A 10 1.77 8.33 12.68
C ASP A 10 2.63 8.91 11.54
N ILE A 11 3.07 10.16 11.71
CA ILE A 11 4.05 10.81 10.82
C ILE A 11 5.05 11.58 11.67
N LYS A 12 6.33 11.31 11.47
CA LYS A 12 7.44 11.96 12.14
C LYS A 12 8.52 12.40 11.16
N MET A 13 9.21 13.47 11.50
CA MET A 13 10.45 13.91 10.88
C MET A 13 11.52 13.96 11.99
N ASP A 14 12.62 13.24 11.79
CA ASP A 14 13.73 13.11 12.74
C ASP A 14 13.30 12.65 14.15
N GLY A 15 12.22 11.84 14.21
CA GLY A 15 11.66 11.34 15.48
C GLY A 15 10.58 12.22 16.11
N GLU A 16 10.41 13.46 15.67
CA GLU A 16 9.43 14.40 16.19
C GLU A 16 8.17 14.46 15.31
N THR A 17 7.01 14.70 15.92
CA THR A 17 5.75 14.89 15.21
C THR A 17 5.81 16.14 14.33
N VAL A 18 5.41 16.00 13.07
CA VAL A 18 5.42 17.08 12.09
C VAL A 18 4.00 17.33 11.54
N PRO A 19 3.62 18.59 11.27
CA PRO A 19 2.34 18.86 10.61
C PRO A 19 2.28 18.23 9.23
N TYR A 20 1.09 17.84 8.80
CA TYR A 20 0.85 17.28 7.47
C TYR A 20 -0.56 17.57 6.98
N GLU A 21 -0.74 17.54 5.67
CA GLU A 21 -2.03 17.62 4.99
C GLU A 21 -2.30 16.37 4.18
N LEU A 22 -3.56 15.93 4.16
CA LEU A 22 -4.03 14.80 3.38
C LEU A 22 -4.80 15.28 2.16
N GLU A 23 -4.38 14.86 1.00
CA GLU A 23 -5.11 15.05 -0.25
C GLU A 23 -5.60 13.68 -0.76
N SER A 24 -6.92 13.48 -0.75
CA SER A 24 -7.55 12.32 -1.39
C SER A 24 -8.06 12.72 -2.76
N LEU A 25 -7.39 12.29 -3.80
CA LEU A 25 -7.82 12.38 -5.18
C LEU A 25 -8.34 11.01 -5.62
N LYS A 26 -9.21 10.96 -6.63
CA LYS A 26 -9.97 9.78 -7.06
C LYS A 26 -9.19 8.44 -7.08
N ASN A 27 -7.89 8.45 -7.37
CA ASN A 27 -7.03 7.27 -7.43
C ASN A 27 -5.64 7.52 -6.80
N LEU A 28 -5.50 8.56 -5.99
CA LEU A 28 -4.24 8.95 -5.40
C LEU A 28 -4.46 9.40 -3.96
N PHE A 29 -3.72 8.80 -3.05
CA PHE A 29 -3.59 9.25 -1.68
C PHE A 29 -2.25 9.98 -1.54
N ARG A 30 -2.30 11.28 -1.29
CA ARG A 30 -1.11 12.12 -1.14
C ARG A 30 -1.02 12.68 0.27
N VAL A 31 0.16 12.58 0.85
CA VAL A 31 0.50 13.19 2.12
C VAL A 31 1.50 14.30 1.86
N ARG A 32 1.18 15.52 2.22
CA ARG A 32 2.12 16.64 2.26
C ARG A 32 2.61 16.78 3.69
N ILE A 33 3.90 16.63 3.90
CA ILE A 33 4.52 16.66 5.23
C ILE A 33 5.30 17.98 5.35
N GLY A 34 5.09 18.68 6.46
CA GLY A 34 5.72 19.96 6.76
C GLY A 34 4.74 21.13 6.77
N ASP A 35 5.27 22.31 6.99
CA ASP A 35 4.57 23.58 6.99
C ASP A 35 4.89 24.34 5.69
N ALA A 36 3.85 24.87 5.02
CA ALA A 36 4.00 25.60 3.75
C ALA A 36 4.83 26.91 3.90
N ASP A 37 4.85 27.47 5.10
CA ASP A 37 5.54 28.74 5.39
C ASP A 37 6.97 28.51 5.96
N SER A 38 7.39 27.24 6.08
CA SER A 38 8.70 26.86 6.60
C SER A 38 9.51 26.07 5.59
N THR A 39 10.72 26.51 5.30
CA THR A 39 11.69 25.74 4.51
C THR A 39 12.62 24.96 5.44
N ILE A 40 12.97 23.76 5.02
CA ILE A 40 13.95 22.90 5.69
C ILE A 40 15.11 22.62 4.74
N ASP A 41 16.32 22.53 5.30
CA ASP A 41 17.55 22.23 4.56
C ASP A 41 18.28 21.05 5.17
N GLY A 42 18.98 20.29 4.35
CA GLY A 42 19.78 19.15 4.79
C GLY A 42 19.06 17.80 4.71
N PRO A 43 19.71 16.74 5.20
CA PRO A 43 19.14 15.39 5.22
C PRO A 43 18.17 15.24 6.38
N HIS A 44 16.96 14.71 6.09
CA HIS A 44 15.94 14.43 7.08
C HIS A 44 15.43 13.00 6.95
N THR A 45 15.01 12.40 8.07
CA THR A 45 14.40 11.08 8.13
C THR A 45 12.90 11.22 8.41
N TYR A 46 12.08 10.76 7.48
CA TYR A 46 10.63 10.69 7.67
C TYR A 46 10.20 9.28 8.04
N THR A 47 9.41 9.15 9.08
CA THR A 47 8.74 7.90 9.47
C THR A 47 7.25 8.07 9.25
N ILE A 48 6.67 7.20 8.42
CA ILE A 48 5.23 7.22 8.11
C ILE A 48 4.68 5.84 8.45
N ALA A 49 3.79 5.77 9.43
CA ALA A 49 3.08 4.55 9.79
C ALA A 49 1.63 4.61 9.30
N TYR A 50 1.16 3.54 8.69
CA TYR A 50 -0.19 3.46 8.16
C TYR A 50 -0.68 2.02 8.08
N LYS A 51 -2.01 1.84 8.03
CA LYS A 51 -2.67 0.57 7.72
C LYS A 51 -3.25 0.62 6.31
N VAL A 52 -3.22 -0.49 5.62
CA VAL A 52 -3.82 -0.65 4.29
C VAL A 52 -4.92 -1.71 4.38
N PHE A 53 -6.13 -1.34 4.01
CA PHE A 53 -7.26 -2.26 3.86
C PHE A 53 -7.51 -2.52 2.38
N GLY A 54 -7.94 -3.73 2.03
CA GLY A 54 -8.13 -4.12 0.63
C GLY A 54 -6.83 -4.21 -0.17
N GLY A 55 -5.65 -4.27 0.51
CA GLY A 55 -4.34 -4.33 -0.13
C GLY A 55 -4.02 -5.67 -0.79
N LEU A 56 -4.73 -6.75 -0.40
CA LEU A 56 -4.52 -8.08 -0.95
C LEU A 56 -5.36 -8.30 -2.22
N SER A 57 -4.75 -8.98 -3.17
CA SER A 57 -5.39 -9.48 -4.39
C SER A 57 -5.88 -10.90 -4.15
N TYR A 58 -7.09 -11.23 -4.65
CA TYR A 58 -7.67 -12.57 -4.57
C TYR A 58 -8.01 -13.05 -5.98
N PRO A 59 -7.03 -13.51 -6.77
CA PRO A 59 -7.29 -14.00 -8.12
C PRO A 59 -8.20 -15.23 -8.06
N GLN A 60 -9.02 -15.44 -9.11
CA GLN A 60 -9.82 -16.66 -9.21
C GLN A 60 -8.90 -17.87 -9.38
N ASN A 61 -9.11 -18.90 -8.55
CA ASN A 61 -8.33 -20.15 -8.56
C ASN A 61 -6.83 -19.98 -8.29
N ALA A 62 -6.42 -18.91 -7.65
CA ALA A 62 -5.03 -18.68 -7.24
C ALA A 62 -4.94 -18.26 -5.77
N THR A 63 -3.74 -18.30 -5.22
CA THR A 63 -3.46 -17.88 -3.84
C THR A 63 -3.63 -16.37 -3.67
N PRO A 64 -4.05 -15.90 -2.48
CA PRO A 64 -4.02 -14.48 -2.16
C PRO A 64 -2.61 -13.92 -2.35
N GLU A 65 -2.51 -12.71 -2.85
CA GLU A 65 -1.24 -12.07 -3.15
C GLU A 65 -1.23 -10.64 -2.63
N LEU A 66 -0.15 -10.27 -1.95
CA LEU A 66 0.21 -8.88 -1.73
C LEU A 66 0.96 -8.40 -2.97
N TYR A 67 0.31 -7.61 -3.83
CA TYR A 67 0.95 -6.92 -4.94
C TYR A 67 0.94 -5.43 -4.64
N PHE A 68 2.11 -4.88 -4.30
CA PHE A 68 2.20 -3.54 -3.75
C PHE A 68 3.38 -2.75 -4.31
N ASN A 69 3.12 -1.53 -4.79
CA ASN A 69 4.15 -0.59 -5.17
C ASN A 69 4.67 0.12 -3.91
N ILE A 70 5.90 -0.19 -3.52
CA ILE A 70 6.52 0.25 -2.27
C ILE A 70 6.89 1.73 -2.32
N THR A 71 7.53 2.15 -3.40
CA THR A 71 8.04 3.52 -3.51
C THR A 71 7.05 4.49 -4.14
N GLY A 72 6.11 3.99 -4.92
CA GLY A 72 5.35 4.82 -5.86
C GLY A 72 6.21 5.26 -7.06
N ASN A 73 5.54 5.79 -8.10
CA ASN A 73 6.19 6.29 -9.32
C ASN A 73 6.06 7.82 -9.47
N GLY A 74 5.65 8.53 -8.42
CA GLY A 74 5.42 9.99 -8.45
C GLY A 74 6.64 10.85 -8.12
N TRP A 75 7.78 10.24 -7.80
CA TRP A 75 8.98 10.96 -7.41
C TRP A 75 9.64 11.62 -8.62
N GLN A 76 9.87 12.93 -8.52
CA GLN A 76 10.59 13.71 -9.55
C GLN A 76 12.11 13.72 -9.34
N VAL A 77 12.57 13.07 -8.28
CA VAL A 77 13.98 12.89 -7.92
C VAL A 77 14.34 11.42 -7.93
N PRO A 78 15.62 11.06 -8.16
CA PRO A 78 16.04 9.66 -8.12
C PRO A 78 15.96 9.11 -6.68
N ILE A 79 15.66 7.80 -6.55
CA ILE A 79 15.72 7.07 -5.30
C ILE A 79 17.01 6.26 -5.30
N MET A 80 17.97 6.63 -4.45
CA MET A 80 19.28 5.98 -4.42
C MET A 80 19.23 4.55 -3.92
N HIS A 81 18.38 4.28 -2.90
CA HIS A 81 18.16 2.95 -2.35
C HIS A 81 16.70 2.80 -1.94
N ALA A 82 16.10 1.67 -2.29
CA ALA A 82 14.78 1.26 -1.82
C ALA A 82 14.90 -0.15 -1.22
N LEU A 83 14.28 -0.35 -0.05
CA LEU A 83 14.25 -1.61 0.66
C LEU A 83 12.86 -1.81 1.26
N ALA A 84 12.35 -3.04 1.14
CA ALA A 84 11.09 -3.43 1.76
C ALA A 84 11.27 -4.80 2.42
N THR A 85 10.88 -4.92 3.69
CA THR A 85 10.87 -6.19 4.40
C THR A 85 9.44 -6.59 4.71
N ILE A 86 9.05 -7.80 4.30
CA ILE A 86 7.76 -8.40 4.63
C ILE A 86 7.96 -9.37 5.79
N ARG A 87 7.05 -9.31 6.75
CA ARG A 87 6.86 -10.29 7.81
C ARG A 87 5.39 -10.66 7.89
N ALA A 88 5.11 -11.96 7.82
CA ALA A 88 3.77 -12.48 7.96
C ALA A 88 3.87 -13.92 8.49
N ASP A 89 3.99 -14.07 9.81
CA ASP A 89 4.30 -15.31 10.49
C ASP A 89 3.35 -16.45 10.11
N GLY A 90 3.91 -17.48 9.46
CA GLY A 90 3.18 -18.65 8.99
C GLY A 90 2.13 -18.37 7.90
N LEU A 91 2.15 -17.19 7.28
CA LEU A 91 1.24 -16.80 6.20
C LEU A 91 1.93 -16.70 4.84
N MET A 92 3.26 -16.60 4.81
CA MET A 92 3.99 -16.45 3.54
C MET A 92 4.20 -17.79 2.85
N ARG A 93 4.00 -17.78 1.53
CA ARG A 93 4.34 -18.88 0.64
C ARG A 93 5.68 -18.58 -0.06
N PRO A 94 6.35 -19.61 -0.63
CA PRO A 94 7.64 -19.40 -1.28
C PRO A 94 7.58 -18.56 -2.55
N GLU A 95 6.38 -18.40 -3.16
CA GLU A 95 6.25 -17.65 -4.41
C GLU A 95 6.26 -16.15 -4.12
N HIS A 96 7.31 -15.48 -4.58
CA HIS A 96 7.47 -14.03 -4.49
C HIS A 96 8.20 -13.47 -5.72
N ALA A 97 8.01 -12.18 -5.97
CA ALA A 97 8.66 -11.47 -7.05
C ALA A 97 8.91 -10.00 -6.69
N CYS A 98 9.87 -9.39 -7.36
CA CYS A 98 10.18 -7.98 -7.23
C CYS A 98 10.46 -7.38 -8.61
N TYR A 99 9.86 -6.22 -8.87
CA TYR A 99 9.95 -5.49 -10.13
C TYR A 99 10.41 -4.06 -9.88
N LYS A 100 11.24 -3.52 -10.77
CA LYS A 100 11.71 -2.14 -10.72
C LYS A 100 11.65 -1.46 -12.09
N GLY A 101 11.53 -0.14 -12.06
CA GLY A 101 11.54 0.71 -13.25
C GLY A 101 10.27 1.53 -13.41
N ALA A 102 10.04 2.02 -14.62
CA ALA A 102 8.84 2.74 -15.00
C ALA A 102 7.59 1.84 -14.94
N VAL A 103 6.40 2.42 -14.92
CA VAL A 103 5.14 1.67 -14.93
C VAL A 103 5.12 0.69 -16.10
N GLY A 104 4.90 -0.60 -15.80
CA GLY A 104 4.92 -1.70 -16.77
C GLY A 104 6.30 -2.29 -17.05
N ALA A 105 7.37 -1.78 -16.45
CA ALA A 105 8.69 -2.40 -16.55
C ALA A 105 8.73 -3.74 -15.78
N GLY A 106 9.48 -4.72 -16.33
CA GLY A 106 9.62 -6.06 -15.76
C GLY A 106 11.03 -6.38 -15.25
N ALA A 107 11.89 -5.37 -15.07
CA ALA A 107 13.23 -5.63 -14.53
C ALA A 107 13.14 -6.07 -13.06
N SER A 108 13.84 -7.15 -12.71
CA SER A 108 13.82 -7.69 -11.34
C SER A 108 14.72 -6.89 -10.40
N CYS A 109 14.42 -6.98 -9.11
CA CYS A 109 15.26 -6.46 -8.02
C CYS A 109 15.83 -7.62 -7.17
N ALA A 110 16.70 -7.30 -6.22
CA ALA A 110 17.28 -8.31 -5.34
C ALA A 110 16.26 -8.77 -4.29
N ILE A 111 16.28 -10.06 -3.98
CA ILE A 111 15.42 -10.70 -2.97
C ILE A 111 16.31 -11.49 -2.02
N HIS A 112 16.08 -11.36 -0.73
CA HIS A 112 16.78 -12.07 0.33
C HIS A 112 15.77 -12.63 1.33
N GLU A 113 15.79 -13.94 1.52
CA GLU A 113 15.02 -14.65 2.53
C GLU A 113 15.88 -14.84 3.78
N ALA A 114 15.38 -14.41 4.94
CA ALA A 114 16.07 -14.56 6.20
C ALA A 114 15.60 -15.82 6.95
N GLU A 115 16.43 -16.29 7.89
CA GLU A 115 16.12 -17.47 8.71
C GLU A 115 14.88 -17.31 9.60
N ASP A 116 14.53 -16.07 9.96
CA ASP A 116 13.31 -15.74 10.70
C ASP A 116 12.03 -15.76 9.85
N GLY A 117 12.15 -16.15 8.57
CA GLY A 117 11.04 -16.21 7.61
C GLY A 117 10.66 -14.85 7.04
N SER A 118 11.37 -13.78 7.34
CA SER A 118 11.16 -12.50 6.68
C SER A 118 11.79 -12.48 5.28
N ILE A 119 11.17 -11.74 4.35
CA ILE A 119 11.67 -11.56 2.99
C ILE A 119 11.97 -10.09 2.77
N THR A 120 13.20 -9.79 2.36
CA THR A 120 13.65 -8.43 2.04
C THR A 120 13.86 -8.27 0.55
N PHE A 121 13.22 -7.27 -0.03
CA PHE A 121 13.34 -6.84 -1.40
C PHE A 121 14.13 -5.55 -1.45
N SER A 122 15.08 -5.43 -2.38
CA SER A 122 15.90 -4.22 -2.47
C SER A 122 16.31 -3.88 -3.89
N THR A 123 16.47 -2.59 -4.13
CA THR A 123 17.01 -2.06 -5.37
C THR A 123 17.74 -0.74 -5.13
N SER A 124 18.53 -0.30 -6.10
CA SER A 124 19.25 0.97 -6.07
C SER A 124 19.10 1.71 -7.39
N ASN A 125 19.32 3.04 -7.33
CA ASN A 125 19.38 3.92 -8.49
C ASN A 125 18.12 3.88 -9.36
N LEU A 126 16.94 4.00 -8.74
CA LEU A 126 15.71 4.25 -9.48
C LEU A 126 15.74 5.70 -10.01
N LEU A 127 15.48 5.85 -11.29
CA LEU A 127 15.40 7.17 -11.93
C LEU A 127 14.08 7.89 -11.55
N PRO A 128 13.96 9.20 -11.80
CA PRO A 128 12.68 9.89 -11.62
C PRO A 128 11.53 9.15 -12.33
N SER A 129 10.40 9.03 -11.67
CA SER A 129 9.19 8.30 -12.12
C SER A 129 9.35 6.78 -12.21
N GLU A 130 10.45 6.21 -11.74
CA GLU A 130 10.60 4.78 -11.53
C GLU A 130 10.21 4.37 -10.10
N GLY A 131 9.79 3.10 -9.94
CA GLY A 131 9.39 2.56 -8.67
C GLY A 131 9.82 1.11 -8.45
N MET A 132 9.61 0.63 -7.22
CA MET A 132 9.79 -0.76 -6.81
C MET A 132 8.45 -1.35 -6.42
N THR A 133 8.05 -2.45 -7.07
CA THR A 133 6.82 -3.20 -6.79
C THR A 133 7.19 -4.59 -6.34
N ILE A 134 6.55 -5.07 -5.29
CA ILE A 134 6.71 -6.42 -4.77
C ILE A 134 5.45 -7.24 -4.98
N ALA A 135 5.62 -8.54 -5.11
CA ALA A 135 4.57 -9.54 -5.11
C ALA A 135 4.92 -10.64 -4.11
N GLN A 136 3.99 -11.01 -3.24
CA GLN A 136 4.16 -12.06 -2.25
C GLN A 136 2.87 -12.87 -2.15
N SER A 137 2.95 -14.17 -2.45
CA SER A 137 1.84 -15.10 -2.26
C SER A 137 1.63 -15.43 -0.78
N LEU A 138 0.37 -15.56 -0.37
CA LEU A 138 -0.01 -15.82 1.01
C LEU A 138 -0.82 -17.11 1.12
N GLU A 139 -0.79 -17.74 2.33
CA GLU A 139 -1.53 -18.96 2.61
C GLU A 139 -3.04 -18.68 2.64
N TYR A 140 -3.78 -19.29 1.71
CA TYR A 140 -5.20 -19.01 1.49
C TYR A 140 -6.07 -19.28 2.72
N GLU A 141 -5.80 -20.38 3.44
CA GLU A 141 -6.64 -20.79 4.59
C GLU A 141 -6.54 -19.85 5.79
N LYS A 142 -5.45 -19.09 5.87
CA LYS A 142 -5.14 -18.21 7.01
C LYS A 142 -5.45 -16.74 6.74
N VAL A 143 -5.69 -16.37 5.48
CA VAL A 143 -6.00 -14.99 5.09
C VAL A 143 -7.51 -14.80 5.04
N THR A 144 -8.03 -13.98 5.94
CA THR A 144 -9.46 -13.59 5.93
C THR A 144 -9.64 -12.30 5.14
N ARG A 145 -10.67 -12.25 4.28
CA ARG A 145 -11.08 -11.00 3.63
C ARG A 145 -11.52 -9.99 4.70
N ASP A 146 -11.10 -8.75 4.52
CA ASP A 146 -11.53 -7.66 5.40
C ASP A 146 -13.06 -7.57 5.45
N VAL A 147 -13.58 -7.50 6.67
CA VAL A 147 -15.03 -7.39 6.94
C VAL A 147 -15.62 -6.12 6.28
N ARG A 148 -14.83 -5.06 6.13
CA ARG A 148 -15.25 -3.81 5.45
C ARG A 148 -15.59 -4.03 3.97
N GLU A 149 -14.90 -4.90 3.26
CA GLU A 149 -15.28 -5.28 1.88
C GLU A 149 -16.63 -5.99 1.84
N ARG A 150 -16.93 -6.85 2.81
CA ARG A 150 -18.22 -7.55 2.91
C ARG A 150 -19.37 -6.61 3.19
N ILE A 151 -19.18 -5.61 4.03
CA ILE A 151 -20.22 -4.61 4.37
C ILE A 151 -20.55 -3.74 3.16
N ARG A 152 -19.56 -3.33 2.36
CA ARG A 152 -19.78 -2.55 1.12
C ARG A 152 -20.56 -3.36 0.08
N LEU A 153 -20.21 -4.63 -0.13
CA LEU A 153 -20.94 -5.52 -1.03
C LEU A 153 -22.40 -5.76 -0.55
N GLY A 154 -22.62 -5.89 0.76
CA GLY A 154 -23.96 -6.01 1.34
C GLY A 154 -24.82 -4.76 1.18
N LEU A 155 -24.24 -3.57 1.31
CA LEU A 155 -24.93 -2.29 1.12
C LEU A 155 -25.38 -2.04 -0.33
N PHE A 156 -24.68 -2.59 -1.33
CA PHE A 156 -25.09 -2.50 -2.73
C PHE A 156 -26.26 -3.45 -3.08
N LEU A 157 -26.45 -4.53 -2.34
CA LEU A 157 -27.54 -5.48 -2.57
C LEU A 157 -28.85 -5.09 -1.83
N VAL A 158 -28.76 -4.33 -0.72
CA VAL A 158 -29.92 -3.91 0.07
C VAL A 158 -30.87 -2.97 -0.70
N PRO A 159 -30.43 -1.99 -1.51
CA PRO A 159 -31.35 -1.14 -2.26
C PRO A 159 -32.17 -1.88 -3.32
N PHE A 160 -31.68 -3.03 -3.82
CA PHE A 160 -32.40 -3.82 -4.83
C PHE A 160 -33.52 -4.70 -4.25
N MET A 161 -33.42 -5.08 -2.98
CA MET A 161 -34.41 -5.96 -2.32
C MET A 161 -35.51 -5.19 -1.58
N PHE A 162 -35.27 -3.96 -1.14
CA PHE A 162 -36.22 -3.14 -0.40
C PHE A 162 -36.40 -1.77 -1.03
N GLY A 163 -36.80 -1.75 -2.29
CA GLY A 163 -37.10 -0.53 -3.00
C GLY A 163 -38.10 0.34 -2.22
N PHE A 164 -37.74 1.56 -1.89
CA PHE A 164 -38.47 2.67 -1.29
C PHE A 164 -38.18 3.06 0.16
N LEU A 165 -37.79 2.17 1.08
CA LEU A 165 -37.62 2.56 2.49
C LEU A 165 -36.20 3.01 2.87
N VAL A 166 -35.18 2.73 2.04
CA VAL A 166 -33.78 3.05 2.36
C VAL A 166 -33.31 4.39 1.75
N TRP A 167 -34.11 4.98 0.84
CA TRP A 167 -33.74 6.24 0.18
C TRP A 167 -33.82 7.48 1.09
N THR A 168 -34.52 7.38 2.22
CA THR A 168 -34.64 8.47 3.21
C THR A 168 -33.57 8.48 4.29
N ALA A 169 -32.78 7.40 4.43
CA ALA A 169 -31.74 7.29 5.46
C ALA A 169 -30.32 7.68 5.01
N ILE A 170 -30.10 7.97 3.72
CA ILE A 170 -28.78 8.34 3.15
C ILE A 170 -28.76 9.83 2.69
N ARG A 171 -29.49 10.68 3.39
CA ARG A 171 -29.31 12.12 3.31
C ARG A 171 -28.81 12.66 4.64
N ILE A 172 -27.57 12.40 4.95
CA ILE A 172 -26.73 13.22 5.84
C ILE A 172 -25.36 13.29 5.22
#